data_fe9cbfaa2bfd9c7fd653b36d2a58c561
#
_entry.id   fe9cbfaa2bfd9c7fd653b36d2a58c561
#
_cell.length_a   1.000
_cell.length_b   1.000
_cell.length_c   1.000
_cell.angle_alpha   90.00
_cell.angle_beta   90.00
_cell.angle_gamma   90.00
#
_symmetry.space_group_name_H-M   'P 1'
#
loop_
_entity.id
_entity.type
_entity.pdbx_description
1 polymer ?
#
loop_
_entity_poly.entity_id
_entity_poly.type
_entity_poly.pdbx_seq_one_letter_code
_entity_poly.pdbx_strand_id
1 'polypeptide(L)'
;MLLCGCQPHSTSKLESKTQVVIAIDATFVPMAFMNQQNQLDGFEVDLIKEVAREASLDYELVNIEWGGLFGGLITKKFDLVISSVGIIEERKKRMAFSIPYLQSGVAVLARNDLKNVESLEDLEKQNAKVGAQINTTSYYFLEKYSGIEIKTYDKFGHAVIDLANKGVDAVVGDSVQANYYFKNNKDLIGKAHFVGSRMTSEFYGIVIRKEDKELKDKVDASLRRLLKSGAIKKLHQKWELGEFAVVPTSS
;
A
#
# COMPACT_ATOMS: atom_id res chain seq x y z
N MET A 1 46.07 40.14 44.00
CA MET A 1 45.06 39.12 44.25
C MET A 1 44.00 39.27 43.18
N LEU A 2 44.17 38.51 42.06
CA LEU A 2 43.25 38.53 40.91
C LEU A 2 42.31 37.32 41.01
N LEU A 3 41.04 37.58 41.18
CA LEU A 3 39.96 36.59 41.17
C LEU A 3 39.58 36.30 39.71
N CYS A 4 39.93 35.13 39.24
CA CYS A 4 39.54 34.65 37.94
C CYS A 4 38.12 34.04 38.07
N GLY A 5 37.10 34.71 37.53
CA GLY A 5 35.74 34.23 37.50
C GLY A 5 35.56 33.21 36.37
N CYS A 6 35.36 31.94 36.72
CA CYS A 6 34.90 30.90 35.76
C CYS A 6 33.42 31.13 35.45
N GLN A 7 33.12 31.51 34.20
CA GLN A 7 31.75 31.44 33.66
C GLN A 7 31.41 30.00 33.31
N PRO A 8 30.22 29.48 33.67
CA PRO A 8 29.80 28.17 33.25
C PRO A 8 29.45 28.21 31.75
N HIS A 9 30.10 27.38 30.97
CA HIS A 9 29.70 27.11 29.58
C HIS A 9 28.33 26.43 29.59
N SER A 10 27.32 27.14 29.11
CA SER A 10 26.04 26.57 28.78
C SER A 10 26.22 25.63 27.57
N THR A 11 26.32 24.33 27.81
CA THR A 11 26.20 23.33 26.77
C THR A 11 24.73 23.26 26.38
N SER A 12 24.37 23.95 25.29
CA SER A 12 23.12 23.70 24.61
C SER A 12 23.16 22.25 24.13
N LYS A 13 22.40 21.36 24.77
CA LYS A 13 22.04 20.09 24.20
C LYS A 13 21.33 20.38 22.87
N LEU A 14 22.01 20.19 21.75
CA LEU A 14 21.35 19.94 20.48
C LEU A 14 20.56 18.64 20.68
N GLU A 15 19.26 18.75 20.91
CA GLU A 15 18.35 17.63 20.73
C GLU A 15 18.49 17.22 19.27
N SER A 16 19.12 16.09 19.04
CA SER A 16 19.13 15.46 17.71
C SER A 16 17.68 15.17 17.36
N LYS A 17 17.11 15.97 16.48
CA LYS A 17 15.79 15.74 15.88
C LYS A 17 15.88 14.38 15.22
N THR A 18 15.32 13.37 15.86
CA THR A 18 15.37 12.00 15.32
C THR A 18 14.49 11.99 14.07
N GLN A 19 15.12 11.81 12.93
CA GLN A 19 14.44 11.72 11.65
C GLN A 19 13.52 10.49 11.64
N VAL A 20 12.27 10.65 11.20
CA VAL A 20 11.30 9.56 11.08
C VAL A 20 11.58 8.78 9.80
N VAL A 21 11.90 7.51 9.90
CA VAL A 21 12.13 6.65 8.75
C VAL A 21 10.81 6.01 8.31
N ILE A 22 10.44 6.22 7.05
CA ILE A 22 9.17 5.77 6.47
C ILE A 22 9.44 4.76 5.37
N ALA A 23 8.94 3.55 5.50
CA ALA A 23 9.09 2.50 4.51
C ALA A 23 7.90 2.43 3.56
N ILE A 24 8.20 2.18 2.28
CA ILE A 24 7.23 2.01 1.20
C ILE A 24 7.73 0.93 0.25
N ASP A 25 6.84 0.11 -0.32
CA ASP A 25 7.18 -0.81 -1.40
C ASP A 25 6.92 -0.14 -2.76
N ALA A 26 7.99 0.13 -3.49
CA ALA A 26 7.93 0.79 -4.81
C ALA A 26 7.65 -0.18 -5.97
N THR A 27 6.87 -1.23 -5.75
CA THR A 27 6.44 -2.17 -6.80
C THR A 27 4.93 -2.12 -7.07
N PHE A 28 4.22 -1.17 -6.46
CA PHE A 28 2.77 -1.04 -6.54
C PHE A 28 2.34 0.22 -7.33
N VAL A 29 2.45 0.18 -8.65
CA VAL A 29 1.97 1.27 -9.54
C VAL A 29 0.44 1.33 -9.54
N PRO A 30 -0.18 2.51 -9.48
CA PRO A 30 0.38 3.86 -9.44
C PRO A 30 0.53 4.40 -8.01
N MET A 31 0.44 3.54 -6.99
CA MET A 31 0.50 3.94 -5.57
C MET A 31 1.91 4.32 -5.14
N ALA A 32 2.89 3.45 -5.43
CA ALA A 32 4.31 3.71 -5.21
C ALA A 32 5.15 2.94 -6.23
N PHE A 33 6.12 3.61 -6.85
CA PHE A 33 7.03 3.01 -7.84
C PHE A 33 8.31 3.82 -7.99
N MET A 34 9.30 3.22 -8.63
CA MET A 34 10.50 3.94 -9.07
C MET A 34 10.25 4.53 -10.45
N ASN A 35 10.36 5.85 -10.60
CA ASN A 35 10.20 6.52 -11.88
C ASN A 35 11.45 6.35 -12.78
N GLN A 36 11.40 6.91 -13.99
CA GLN A 36 12.50 6.81 -14.96
C GLN A 36 13.82 7.44 -14.48
N GLN A 37 13.75 8.36 -13.52
CA GLN A 37 14.90 9.01 -12.88
C GLN A 37 15.40 8.23 -11.64
N ASN A 38 14.89 7.01 -11.43
CA ASN A 38 15.19 6.18 -10.27
C ASN A 38 14.85 6.87 -8.93
N GLN A 39 13.73 7.60 -8.89
CA GLN A 39 13.20 8.25 -7.71
C GLN A 39 11.86 7.63 -7.32
N LEU A 40 11.56 7.62 -6.03
CA LEU A 40 10.25 7.23 -5.52
C LEU A 40 9.17 8.19 -5.98
N ASP A 41 8.11 7.67 -6.59
CA ASP A 41 6.99 8.41 -7.13
C ASP A 41 5.68 7.63 -6.92
N GLY A 42 4.53 8.29 -7.02
CA GLY A 42 3.22 7.67 -6.88
C GLY A 42 2.30 8.41 -5.91
N PHE A 43 1.04 7.96 -5.88
CA PHE A 43 0.01 8.53 -5.01
C PHE A 43 0.43 8.55 -3.53
N GLU A 44 0.94 7.45 -3.02
CA GLU A 44 1.34 7.32 -1.61
C GLU A 44 2.62 8.08 -1.29
N VAL A 45 3.52 8.21 -2.27
CA VAL A 45 4.71 9.05 -2.13
C VAL A 45 4.32 10.51 -1.98
N ASP A 46 3.38 11.00 -2.79
CA ASP A 46 2.87 12.35 -2.64
C ASP A 46 2.08 12.53 -1.33
N LEU A 47 1.23 11.54 -0.99
CA LEU A 47 0.45 11.58 0.25
C LEU A 47 1.34 11.67 1.49
N ILE A 48 2.38 10.84 1.57
CA ILE A 48 3.24 10.84 2.77
C ILE A 48 4.08 12.12 2.89
N LYS A 49 4.47 12.74 1.78
CA LYS A 49 5.10 14.07 1.77
C LYS A 49 4.17 15.11 2.38
N GLU A 50 2.88 15.12 1.99
CA GLU A 50 1.88 16.02 2.55
C GLU A 50 1.62 15.73 4.04
N VAL A 51 1.52 14.46 4.44
CA VAL A 51 1.36 14.07 5.86
C VAL A 51 2.55 14.54 6.69
N ALA A 52 3.77 14.32 6.22
CA ALA A 52 4.99 14.74 6.93
C ALA A 52 5.07 16.27 7.04
N ARG A 53 4.72 17.00 5.99
CA ARG A 53 4.65 18.47 5.99
C ARG A 53 3.64 18.98 7.02
N GLU A 54 2.42 18.43 7.02
CA GLU A 54 1.34 18.80 7.97
C GLU A 54 1.69 18.45 9.43
N ALA A 55 2.42 17.36 9.65
CA ALA A 55 2.86 16.89 10.95
C ALA A 55 4.16 17.55 11.43
N SER A 56 4.81 18.38 10.59
CA SER A 56 6.15 18.96 10.83
C SER A 56 7.18 17.89 11.17
N LEU A 57 7.15 16.76 10.47
CA LEU A 57 8.10 15.66 10.62
C LEU A 57 9.31 15.89 9.70
N ASP A 58 10.50 15.75 10.25
CA ASP A 58 11.70 15.49 9.47
C ASP A 58 11.71 13.99 9.17
N TYR A 59 11.85 13.60 7.88
CA TYR A 59 11.67 12.20 7.48
C TYR A 59 12.64 11.76 6.38
N GLU A 60 12.89 10.45 6.36
CA GLU A 60 13.52 9.73 5.28
C GLU A 60 12.53 8.71 4.70
N LEU A 61 12.47 8.59 3.36
CA LEU A 61 11.62 7.62 2.69
C LEU A 61 12.50 6.51 2.10
N VAL A 62 12.27 5.26 2.53
CA VAL A 62 13.06 4.10 2.13
C VAL A 62 12.22 3.09 1.36
N ASN A 63 12.77 2.57 0.25
CA ASN A 63 12.13 1.51 -0.52
C ASN A 63 12.45 0.14 0.10
N ILE A 64 11.42 -0.56 0.56
CA ILE A 64 11.51 -1.90 1.17
C ILE A 64 10.49 -2.81 0.51
N GLU A 65 10.90 -3.97 0.03
CA GLU A 65 9.97 -4.94 -0.54
C GLU A 65 8.91 -5.40 0.48
N TRP A 66 7.69 -5.71 -0.01
CA TRP A 66 6.51 -6.05 0.79
C TRP A 66 6.80 -7.04 1.92
N GLY A 67 7.53 -8.12 1.64
CA GLY A 67 7.86 -9.14 2.63
C GLY A 67 8.68 -8.65 3.83
N GLY A 68 9.39 -7.52 3.67
CA GLY A 68 10.22 -6.91 4.71
C GLY A 68 9.53 -5.86 5.58
N LEU A 69 8.38 -5.31 5.13
CA LEU A 69 7.75 -4.14 5.73
C LEU A 69 7.38 -4.35 7.21
N PHE A 70 6.61 -5.39 7.51
CA PHE A 70 6.09 -5.56 8.87
C PHE A 70 7.17 -6.02 9.87
N GLY A 71 8.09 -6.87 9.40
CA GLY A 71 9.24 -7.29 10.21
C GLY A 71 10.16 -6.13 10.56
N GLY A 72 10.45 -5.27 9.59
CA GLY A 72 11.28 -4.08 9.79
C GLY A 72 10.64 -3.06 10.72
N LEU A 73 9.32 -2.83 10.62
CA LEU A 73 8.59 -1.95 11.55
C LEU A 73 8.68 -2.46 13.00
N ILE A 74 8.41 -3.74 13.22
CA ILE A 74 8.45 -4.36 14.56
C ILE A 74 9.86 -4.31 15.15
N THR A 75 10.89 -4.52 14.34
CA THR A 75 12.30 -4.48 14.75
C THR A 75 12.90 -3.07 14.77
N LYS A 76 12.07 -2.04 14.59
CA LYS A 76 12.45 -0.61 14.64
C LYS A 76 13.51 -0.20 13.60
N LYS A 77 13.55 -0.86 12.45
CA LYS A 77 14.39 -0.43 11.31
C LYS A 77 13.84 0.83 10.65
N PHE A 78 12.53 1.05 10.77
CA PHE A 78 11.80 2.24 10.35
C PHE A 78 10.59 2.45 11.27
N ASP A 79 9.96 3.62 11.19
CA ASP A 79 8.97 4.09 12.15
C ASP A 79 7.54 4.03 11.62
N LEU A 80 7.37 4.21 10.31
CA LEU A 80 6.09 4.16 9.61
C LEU A 80 6.19 3.26 8.40
N VAL A 81 5.05 2.68 8.00
CA VAL A 81 4.88 2.02 6.71
C VAL A 81 3.67 2.62 6.01
N ILE A 82 3.85 3.07 4.76
CA ILE A 82 2.78 3.42 3.85
C ILE A 82 2.97 2.61 2.57
N SER A 83 2.07 1.67 2.28
CA SER A 83 2.19 0.76 1.13
C SER A 83 0.88 0.02 0.87
N SER A 84 -0.20 0.76 0.69
CA SER A 84 -1.57 0.24 0.46
C SER A 84 -1.96 -0.87 1.44
N VAL A 85 -1.58 -0.67 2.72
CA VAL A 85 -1.76 -1.71 3.73
C VAL A 85 -3.22 -1.75 4.19
N GLY A 86 -3.91 -2.84 3.83
CA GLY A 86 -5.29 -3.08 4.27
C GLY A 86 -5.41 -3.16 5.80
N ILE A 87 -6.37 -2.41 6.35
CA ILE A 87 -6.70 -2.39 7.77
C ILE A 87 -7.55 -3.62 8.09
N ILE A 88 -6.90 -4.73 8.46
CA ILE A 88 -7.56 -5.97 8.84
C ILE A 88 -7.28 -6.34 10.29
N GLU A 89 -8.21 -7.08 10.92
CA GLU A 89 -8.14 -7.42 12.34
C GLU A 89 -6.86 -8.20 12.68
N GLU A 90 -6.42 -9.10 11.80
CA GLU A 90 -5.19 -9.87 12.03
C GLU A 90 -3.95 -8.98 12.18
N ARG A 91 -3.84 -7.95 11.34
CA ARG A 91 -2.75 -6.98 11.41
C ARG A 91 -2.85 -6.07 12.63
N LYS A 92 -4.09 -5.67 13.02
CA LYS A 92 -4.36 -4.87 14.23
C LYS A 92 -3.92 -5.56 15.53
N LYS A 93 -3.83 -6.89 15.55
CA LYS A 93 -3.31 -7.61 16.71
C LYS A 93 -1.86 -7.24 17.02
N ARG A 94 -1.06 -6.92 16.02
CA ARG A 94 0.38 -6.69 16.13
C ARG A 94 0.82 -5.24 15.93
N MET A 95 0.04 -4.45 15.20
CA MET A 95 0.38 -3.10 14.77
C MET A 95 -0.80 -2.15 14.97
N ALA A 96 -0.53 -0.86 15.02
CA ALA A 96 -1.52 0.20 14.96
C ALA A 96 -1.65 0.72 13.52
N PHE A 97 -2.79 1.31 13.21
CA PHE A 97 -3.08 1.94 11.93
C PHE A 97 -3.53 3.38 12.16
N SER A 98 -3.19 4.24 11.22
CA SER A 98 -3.83 5.55 11.14
C SER A 98 -5.32 5.43 10.83
N ILE A 99 -6.04 6.55 10.85
CA ILE A 99 -7.33 6.64 10.16
C ILE A 99 -7.12 6.29 8.67
N PRO A 100 -8.16 5.75 7.98
CA PRO A 100 -8.01 5.39 6.58
C PRO A 100 -7.81 6.62 5.68
N TYR A 101 -6.91 6.49 4.70
CA TYR A 101 -6.67 7.52 3.69
C TYR A 101 -7.28 7.18 2.33
N LEU A 102 -7.55 5.90 2.08
CA LEU A 102 -8.15 5.40 0.83
C LEU A 102 -8.97 4.15 1.11
N GLN A 103 -9.97 3.91 0.29
CA GLN A 103 -10.73 2.66 0.23
C GLN A 103 -10.53 2.03 -1.14
N SER A 104 -10.18 0.75 -1.19
CA SER A 104 -10.00 -0.07 -2.37
C SER A 104 -10.66 -1.45 -2.15
N GLY A 105 -10.19 -2.48 -2.78
CA GLY A 105 -10.64 -3.85 -2.57
C GLY A 105 -9.93 -4.83 -3.50
N VAL A 106 -10.35 -6.07 -3.46
CA VAL A 106 -9.84 -7.15 -4.28
C VAL A 106 -10.50 -7.13 -5.65
N ALA A 107 -9.72 -7.34 -6.70
CA ALA A 107 -10.20 -7.56 -8.07
C ALA A 107 -9.56 -8.80 -8.69
N VAL A 108 -10.25 -9.38 -9.64
CA VAL A 108 -9.85 -10.58 -10.36
C VAL A 108 -9.74 -10.27 -11.83
N LEU A 109 -8.62 -10.62 -12.46
CA LEU A 109 -8.43 -10.61 -13.90
C LEU A 109 -8.27 -12.05 -14.37
N ALA A 110 -9.13 -12.49 -15.30
CA ALA A 110 -9.07 -13.81 -15.91
C ALA A 110 -8.77 -13.71 -17.41
N ARG A 111 -8.19 -14.77 -17.97
CA ARG A 111 -7.94 -14.85 -19.41
C ARG A 111 -9.24 -14.99 -20.20
N ASN A 112 -9.32 -14.34 -21.35
CA ASN A 112 -10.47 -14.36 -22.23
C ASN A 112 -10.70 -15.73 -22.94
N ASP A 113 -9.70 -16.60 -22.95
CA ASP A 113 -9.83 -17.94 -23.55
C ASP A 113 -10.47 -18.98 -22.60
N LEU A 114 -10.67 -18.62 -21.32
CA LEU A 114 -11.50 -19.40 -20.39
C LEU A 114 -12.98 -19.21 -20.71
N LYS A 115 -13.73 -20.29 -20.71
CA LYS A 115 -15.17 -20.26 -20.98
C LYS A 115 -15.97 -20.12 -19.68
N ASN A 116 -17.02 -19.30 -19.71
CA ASN A 116 -18.01 -19.18 -18.62
C ASN A 116 -17.36 -18.82 -17.27
N VAL A 117 -16.49 -17.83 -17.24
CA VAL A 117 -15.88 -17.29 -16.02
C VAL A 117 -16.42 -15.89 -15.77
N GLU A 118 -17.43 -15.81 -14.91
CA GLU A 118 -18.06 -14.55 -14.47
C GLU A 118 -17.88 -14.30 -12.97
N SER A 119 -17.44 -15.32 -12.22
CA SER A 119 -17.24 -15.30 -10.77
C SER A 119 -16.04 -16.12 -10.32
N LEU A 120 -15.62 -15.94 -9.05
CA LEU A 120 -14.58 -16.80 -8.45
C LEU A 120 -15.05 -18.24 -8.28
N GLU A 121 -16.33 -18.45 -8.04
CA GLU A 121 -16.96 -19.76 -7.96
C GLU A 121 -16.85 -20.53 -9.30
N ASP A 122 -16.85 -19.82 -10.42
CA ASP A 122 -16.66 -20.46 -11.74
C ASP A 122 -15.20 -20.86 -11.95
N LEU A 123 -14.24 -20.06 -11.46
CA LEU A 123 -12.83 -20.45 -11.42
C LEU A 123 -12.61 -21.66 -10.49
N GLU A 124 -13.27 -21.68 -9.34
CA GLU A 124 -13.19 -22.79 -8.39
C GLU A 124 -13.74 -24.09 -8.97
N LYS A 125 -14.91 -24.07 -9.62
CA LYS A 125 -15.50 -25.24 -10.30
C LYS A 125 -14.58 -25.80 -11.42
N GLN A 126 -13.77 -24.95 -12.03
CA GLN A 126 -12.82 -25.33 -13.09
C GLN A 126 -11.47 -25.76 -12.53
N ASN A 127 -11.28 -25.80 -11.20
CA ASN A 127 -10.00 -26.02 -10.54
C ASN A 127 -8.90 -25.11 -11.12
N ALA A 128 -9.25 -23.84 -11.32
CA ALA A 128 -8.39 -22.88 -11.98
C ALA A 128 -7.12 -22.60 -11.15
N LYS A 129 -6.03 -22.34 -11.86
CA LYS A 129 -4.78 -21.87 -11.25
C LYS A 129 -4.79 -20.35 -11.20
N VAL A 130 -4.78 -19.79 -9.98
CA VAL A 130 -4.90 -18.35 -9.75
C VAL A 130 -3.67 -17.78 -9.06
N GLY A 131 -3.08 -16.76 -9.69
CA GLY A 131 -1.91 -16.05 -9.17
C GLY A 131 -2.30 -14.97 -8.15
N ALA A 132 -1.55 -14.89 -7.03
CA ALA A 132 -1.69 -13.81 -6.05
C ALA A 132 -0.33 -13.44 -5.43
N GLN A 133 -0.18 -12.19 -5.01
CA GLN A 133 0.99 -11.79 -4.22
C GLN A 133 0.84 -12.30 -2.79
N ILE A 134 1.85 -13.01 -2.30
CA ILE A 134 1.84 -13.64 -0.97
C ILE A 134 1.67 -12.60 0.15
N ASN A 135 0.99 -12.99 1.23
CA ASN A 135 0.76 -12.17 2.44
C ASN A 135 -0.04 -10.87 2.20
N THR A 136 -0.73 -10.75 1.06
CA THR A 136 -1.68 -9.65 0.80
C THR A 136 -3.10 -10.01 1.24
N THR A 137 -3.98 -9.01 1.33
CA THR A 137 -5.42 -9.26 1.56
C THR A 137 -6.03 -10.06 0.43
N SER A 138 -5.57 -9.86 -0.80
CA SER A 138 -6.00 -10.62 -1.99
C SER A 138 -5.63 -12.10 -1.89
N TYR A 139 -4.42 -12.41 -1.38
CA TYR A 139 -4.02 -13.80 -1.10
C TYR A 139 -4.91 -14.44 -0.04
N TYR A 140 -5.13 -13.78 1.12
CA TYR A 140 -6.00 -14.31 2.18
C TYR A 140 -7.48 -14.40 1.77
N PHE A 141 -7.92 -13.55 0.86
CA PHE A 141 -9.25 -13.64 0.28
C PHE A 141 -9.40 -14.90 -0.57
N LEU A 142 -8.38 -15.22 -1.37
CA LEU A 142 -8.38 -16.37 -2.26
C LEU A 142 -8.30 -17.72 -1.51
N GLU A 143 -7.65 -17.76 -0.34
CA GLU A 143 -7.58 -18.97 0.51
C GLU A 143 -8.94 -19.52 0.95
N LYS A 144 -10.02 -18.75 0.79
CA LYS A 144 -11.38 -19.19 1.09
C LYS A 144 -11.97 -20.13 0.04
N TYR A 145 -11.35 -20.21 -1.13
CA TYR A 145 -11.80 -21.00 -2.30
C TYR A 145 -10.94 -22.25 -2.41
N SER A 146 -11.39 -23.35 -1.79
CA SER A 146 -10.59 -24.60 -1.67
C SER A 146 -10.35 -25.34 -2.97
N GLY A 147 -11.17 -25.10 -4.00
CA GLY A 147 -11.00 -25.67 -5.34
C GLY A 147 -10.08 -24.87 -6.26
N ILE A 148 -9.50 -23.75 -5.78
CA ILE A 148 -8.57 -22.94 -6.55
C ILE A 148 -7.12 -23.35 -6.22
N GLU A 149 -6.32 -23.65 -7.27
CA GLU A 149 -4.87 -23.80 -7.12
C GLU A 149 -4.21 -22.41 -7.01
N ILE A 150 -3.75 -22.03 -5.82
CA ILE A 150 -3.12 -20.73 -5.60
C ILE A 150 -1.63 -20.81 -5.96
N LYS A 151 -1.20 -20.01 -6.94
CA LYS A 151 0.21 -19.76 -7.25
C LYS A 151 0.65 -18.44 -6.64
N THR A 152 1.61 -18.47 -5.73
CA THR A 152 2.08 -17.29 -5.02
C THR A 152 3.25 -16.62 -5.73
N TYR A 153 3.32 -15.30 -5.63
CA TYR A 153 4.38 -14.46 -6.19
C TYR A 153 4.82 -13.42 -5.15
N ASP A 154 6.09 -13.02 -5.20
CA ASP A 154 6.59 -11.93 -4.35
C ASP A 154 6.07 -10.56 -4.80
N LYS A 155 5.75 -10.41 -6.09
CA LYS A 155 5.23 -9.17 -6.70
C LYS A 155 4.04 -9.48 -7.59
N PHE A 156 2.98 -8.68 -7.48
CA PHE A 156 1.78 -8.85 -8.32
C PHE A 156 2.08 -8.74 -9.82
N GLY A 157 3.00 -7.87 -10.23
CA GLY A 157 3.42 -7.75 -11.62
C GLY A 157 3.94 -9.06 -12.23
N HIS A 158 4.59 -9.93 -11.43
CA HIS A 158 5.02 -11.26 -11.90
C HIS A 158 3.83 -12.19 -12.14
N ALA A 159 2.80 -12.12 -11.29
CA ALA A 159 1.55 -12.86 -11.52
C ALA A 159 0.88 -12.41 -12.82
N VAL A 160 0.86 -11.10 -13.09
CA VAL A 160 0.30 -10.52 -14.33
C VAL A 160 1.07 -10.97 -15.57
N ILE A 161 2.40 -11.02 -15.52
CA ILE A 161 3.22 -11.55 -16.60
C ILE A 161 2.88 -13.02 -16.86
N ASP A 162 2.71 -13.80 -15.80
CA ASP A 162 2.39 -15.22 -15.91
C ASP A 162 0.97 -15.45 -16.44
N LEU A 163 0.00 -14.56 -16.10
CA LEU A 163 -1.32 -14.54 -16.73
C LEU A 163 -1.23 -14.34 -18.25
N ALA A 164 -0.45 -13.34 -18.67
CA ALA A 164 -0.25 -13.04 -20.11
C ALA A 164 0.40 -14.20 -20.86
N ASN A 165 1.28 -14.95 -20.20
CA ASN A 165 1.98 -16.13 -20.73
C ASN A 165 1.21 -17.45 -20.54
N LYS A 166 -0.02 -17.40 -20.01
CA LYS A 166 -0.88 -18.57 -19.74
C LYS A 166 -0.32 -19.54 -18.68
N GLY A 167 0.56 -19.07 -17.81
CA GLY A 167 1.08 -19.84 -16.67
C GLY A 167 0.12 -19.92 -15.49
N VAL A 168 -0.89 -19.00 -15.46
CA VAL A 168 -2.07 -19.03 -14.59
C VAL A 168 -3.32 -18.68 -15.39
N ASP A 169 -4.48 -19.06 -14.87
CA ASP A 169 -5.80 -18.83 -15.48
C ASP A 169 -6.38 -17.47 -15.15
N ALA A 170 -6.11 -17.02 -13.93
CA ALA A 170 -6.51 -15.71 -13.43
C ALA A 170 -5.46 -15.17 -12.45
N VAL A 171 -5.56 -13.89 -12.13
CA VAL A 171 -4.82 -13.25 -11.02
C VAL A 171 -5.76 -12.48 -10.12
N VAL A 172 -5.48 -12.55 -8.82
CA VAL A 172 -6.22 -11.81 -7.80
C VAL A 172 -5.28 -10.81 -7.14
N GLY A 173 -5.68 -9.55 -7.14
CA GLY A 173 -4.87 -8.47 -6.61
C GLY A 173 -5.71 -7.30 -6.11
N ASP A 174 -5.03 -6.25 -5.69
CA ASP A 174 -5.69 -5.00 -5.37
C ASP A 174 -6.34 -4.38 -6.61
N SER A 175 -7.54 -3.84 -6.46
CA SER A 175 -8.33 -3.34 -7.59
C SER A 175 -7.67 -2.17 -8.32
N VAL A 176 -6.95 -1.29 -7.61
CA VAL A 176 -6.21 -0.17 -8.22
C VAL A 176 -5.06 -0.71 -9.07
N GLN A 177 -4.30 -1.65 -8.52
CA GLN A 177 -3.17 -2.25 -9.20
C GLN A 177 -3.61 -3.11 -10.39
N ALA A 178 -4.64 -3.95 -10.20
CA ALA A 178 -5.21 -4.76 -11.27
C ALA A 178 -5.69 -3.90 -12.44
N ASN A 179 -6.40 -2.78 -12.14
CA ASN A 179 -6.85 -1.84 -13.16
C ASN A 179 -5.68 -1.16 -13.90
N TYR A 180 -4.64 -0.78 -13.16
CA TYR A 180 -3.45 -0.19 -13.79
C TYR A 180 -2.82 -1.17 -14.80
N TYR A 181 -2.57 -2.41 -14.41
CA TYR A 181 -2.01 -3.41 -15.31
C TYR A 181 -2.95 -3.76 -16.47
N PHE A 182 -4.26 -3.86 -16.22
CA PHE A 182 -5.24 -4.12 -17.25
C PHE A 182 -5.23 -3.05 -18.35
N LYS A 183 -5.10 -1.78 -17.98
CA LYS A 183 -5.08 -0.66 -18.92
C LYS A 183 -3.74 -0.47 -19.64
N ASN A 184 -2.64 -0.73 -18.96
CA ASN A 184 -1.31 -0.35 -19.42
C ASN A 184 -0.43 -1.51 -19.89
N ASN A 185 -0.79 -2.76 -19.59
CA ASN A 185 -0.03 -3.91 -20.06
C ASN A 185 -0.55 -4.35 -21.42
N LYS A 186 0.25 -4.10 -22.47
CA LYS A 186 -0.08 -4.42 -23.87
C LYS A 186 -0.33 -5.92 -24.08
N ASP A 187 0.28 -6.78 -23.27
CA ASP A 187 0.12 -8.23 -23.38
C ASP A 187 -1.21 -8.73 -22.82
N LEU A 188 -1.91 -7.92 -22.02
CA LEU A 188 -3.24 -8.20 -21.47
C LEU A 188 -4.38 -7.62 -22.31
N ILE A 189 -4.12 -6.58 -23.11
CA ILE A 189 -5.17 -5.91 -23.90
C ILE A 189 -5.82 -6.92 -24.86
N GLY A 190 -7.14 -7.09 -24.72
CA GLY A 190 -7.92 -8.05 -25.51
C GLY A 190 -7.72 -9.52 -25.12
N LYS A 191 -6.88 -9.84 -24.13
CA LYS A 191 -6.61 -11.22 -23.69
C LYS A 191 -7.10 -11.53 -22.28
N ALA A 192 -7.48 -10.52 -21.50
CA ALA A 192 -8.04 -10.68 -20.16
C ALA A 192 -9.28 -9.81 -19.96
N HIS A 193 -10.04 -10.11 -18.95
CA HIS A 193 -11.20 -9.32 -18.51
C HIS A 193 -11.28 -9.33 -16.97
N PHE A 194 -11.98 -8.34 -16.41
CA PHE A 194 -12.35 -8.38 -15.00
C PHE A 194 -13.45 -9.39 -14.77
N VAL A 195 -13.27 -10.26 -13.77
CA VAL A 195 -14.29 -11.19 -13.31
C VAL A 195 -15.17 -10.44 -12.29
N GLY A 196 -16.38 -10.11 -12.69
CA GLY A 196 -17.29 -9.32 -11.86
C GLY A 196 -16.79 -7.89 -11.60
N SER A 197 -17.21 -7.35 -10.46
CA SER A 197 -16.78 -6.05 -9.95
C SER A 197 -15.73 -6.23 -8.84
N ARG A 198 -15.38 -5.12 -8.15
CA ARG A 198 -14.55 -5.18 -6.94
C ARG A 198 -15.19 -6.11 -5.89
N MET A 199 -14.48 -7.17 -5.49
CA MET A 199 -14.98 -8.26 -4.66
C MET A 199 -15.10 -7.89 -3.18
N THR A 200 -14.25 -6.98 -2.70
CA THR A 200 -14.22 -6.55 -1.30
C THR A 200 -14.20 -5.04 -1.17
N SER A 201 -14.37 -4.58 0.07
CA SER A 201 -14.23 -3.17 0.44
C SER A 201 -13.20 -3.10 1.56
N GLU A 202 -12.03 -2.57 1.25
CA GLU A 202 -10.89 -2.53 2.14
C GLU A 202 -10.41 -1.09 2.33
N PHE A 203 -10.04 -0.74 3.55
CA PHE A 203 -9.46 0.56 3.86
C PHE A 203 -7.95 0.45 4.00
N TYR A 204 -7.21 1.39 3.44
CA TYR A 204 -5.77 1.51 3.64
C TYR A 204 -5.46 2.50 4.73
N GLY A 205 -4.49 2.14 5.57
CA GLY A 205 -3.95 2.98 6.62
C GLY A 205 -2.43 2.96 6.66
N ILE A 206 -1.86 4.02 7.20
CA ILE A 206 -0.43 4.07 7.53
C ILE A 206 -0.22 3.20 8.76
N VAL A 207 0.77 2.31 8.70
CA VAL A 207 1.05 1.36 9.78
C VAL A 207 2.11 1.94 10.70
N ILE A 208 1.87 1.77 12.01
CA ILE A 208 2.69 2.35 13.09
C ILE A 208 2.81 1.29 14.18
N ARG A 209 3.88 1.29 14.96
CA ARG A 209 3.96 0.43 16.15
C ARG A 209 2.90 0.85 17.19
N LYS A 210 2.39 -0.11 17.96
CA LYS A 210 1.33 0.16 18.95
C LYS A 210 1.77 1.10 20.09
N GLU A 211 3.05 1.07 20.40
CA GLU A 211 3.66 1.93 21.42
C GLU A 211 3.86 3.38 20.95
N ASP A 212 3.96 3.64 19.64
CA ASP A 212 4.27 4.98 19.09
C ASP A 212 3.00 5.85 18.96
N LYS A 213 2.27 6.02 20.07
CA LYS A 213 0.98 6.72 20.10
C LYS A 213 1.08 8.18 19.65
N GLU A 214 2.12 8.90 20.09
CA GLU A 214 2.31 10.30 19.71
C GLU A 214 2.51 10.46 18.19
N LEU A 215 3.29 9.58 17.57
CA LEU A 215 3.50 9.59 16.12
C LEU A 215 2.20 9.30 15.38
N LYS A 216 1.44 8.30 15.87
CA LYS A 216 0.11 7.97 15.32
C LYS A 216 -0.84 9.16 15.40
N ASP A 217 -0.91 9.86 16.53
CA ASP A 217 -1.80 11.00 16.72
C ASP A 217 -1.45 12.16 15.78
N LYS A 218 -0.14 12.42 15.55
CA LYS A 218 0.33 13.40 14.56
C LYS A 218 -0.08 13.03 13.14
N VAL A 219 0.09 11.76 12.76
CA VAL A 219 -0.30 11.24 11.44
C VAL A 219 -1.82 11.35 11.26
N ASP A 220 -2.60 10.91 12.23
CA ASP A 220 -4.07 10.99 12.19
C ASP A 220 -4.58 12.43 12.08
N ALA A 221 -4.01 13.35 12.86
CA ALA A 221 -4.37 14.76 12.80
C ALA A 221 -4.07 15.36 11.41
N SER A 222 -2.94 14.98 10.80
CA SER A 222 -2.56 15.41 9.45
C SER A 222 -3.50 14.84 8.40
N LEU A 223 -3.80 13.55 8.45
CA LEU A 223 -4.75 12.92 7.53
C LEU A 223 -6.15 13.54 7.62
N ARG A 224 -6.65 13.84 8.82
CA ARG A 224 -7.95 14.55 8.98
C ARG A 224 -7.94 15.91 8.30
N ARG A 225 -6.86 16.70 8.43
CA ARG A 225 -6.74 17.99 7.74
C ARG A 225 -6.69 17.83 6.22
N LEU A 226 -5.92 16.85 5.71
CA LEU A 226 -5.80 16.58 4.29
C LEU A 226 -7.09 16.04 3.66
N LEU A 227 -7.86 15.23 4.38
CA LEU A 227 -9.20 14.78 3.97
C LEU A 227 -10.15 15.98 3.91
N LYS A 228 -10.21 16.77 4.99
CA LYS A 228 -11.11 17.94 5.10
C LYS A 228 -10.82 19.02 4.04
N SER A 229 -9.55 19.28 3.75
CA SER A 229 -9.14 20.26 2.72
C SER A 229 -9.35 19.78 1.28
N GLY A 230 -9.64 18.50 1.09
CA GLY A 230 -9.73 17.87 -0.24
C GLY A 230 -8.37 17.61 -0.90
N ALA A 231 -7.26 17.72 -0.16
CA ALA A 231 -5.93 17.47 -0.70
C ALA A 231 -5.78 16.03 -1.17
N ILE A 232 -6.25 15.04 -0.40
CA ILE A 232 -6.22 13.63 -0.81
C ILE A 232 -7.06 13.41 -2.07
N LYS A 233 -8.21 14.08 -2.21
CA LYS A 233 -9.03 14.02 -3.43
C LYS A 233 -8.29 14.57 -4.66
N LYS A 234 -7.51 15.64 -4.49
CA LYS A 234 -6.67 16.19 -5.58
C LYS A 234 -5.56 15.21 -5.97
N LEU A 235 -4.93 14.54 -5.01
CA LEU A 235 -3.94 13.48 -5.29
C LEU A 235 -4.59 12.29 -6.02
N HIS A 236 -5.76 11.86 -5.58
CA HIS A 236 -6.54 10.81 -6.25
C HIS A 236 -6.80 11.15 -7.72
N GLN A 237 -7.18 12.40 -8.03
CA GLN A 237 -7.38 12.88 -9.39
C GLN A 237 -6.06 12.96 -10.17
N LYS A 238 -4.99 13.48 -9.56
CA LYS A 238 -3.66 13.56 -10.18
C LYS A 238 -3.16 12.20 -10.65
N TRP A 239 -3.40 11.16 -9.85
CA TRP A 239 -2.93 9.80 -10.12
C TRP A 239 -3.96 8.92 -10.85
N GLU A 240 -5.08 9.50 -11.28
CA GLU A 240 -6.14 8.87 -12.08
C GLU A 240 -6.61 7.52 -11.49
N LEU A 241 -6.76 7.44 -10.16
CA LEU A 241 -7.12 6.20 -9.48
C LEU A 241 -8.55 5.73 -9.83
N GLY A 242 -9.42 6.64 -10.31
CA GLY A 242 -10.75 6.33 -10.81
C GLY A 242 -11.68 5.73 -9.75
N GLU A 243 -12.58 4.87 -10.19
CA GLU A 243 -13.59 4.21 -9.34
C GLU A 243 -13.02 3.02 -8.52
N PHE A 244 -11.81 2.58 -8.86
CA PHE A 244 -11.14 1.45 -8.19
C PHE A 244 -10.62 1.82 -6.80
N ALA A 245 -10.57 3.12 -6.50
CA ALA A 245 -10.26 3.66 -5.19
C ALA A 245 -11.22 4.77 -4.82
N VAL A 246 -11.59 4.88 -3.55
CA VAL A 246 -12.49 5.91 -3.03
C VAL A 246 -11.81 6.63 -1.88
N VAL A 247 -11.84 7.97 -1.93
CA VAL A 247 -11.36 8.79 -0.81
C VAL A 247 -12.43 8.77 0.29
N PRO A 248 -12.10 8.36 1.53
CA PRO A 248 -13.05 8.34 2.62
C PRO A 248 -13.59 9.75 2.92
N THR A 249 -14.86 9.81 3.32
CA THR A 249 -15.42 11.06 3.83
C THR A 249 -14.79 11.41 5.18
N SER A 250 -14.43 12.67 5.37
CA SER A 250 -13.98 13.17 6.69
C SER A 250 -15.15 13.10 7.67
N SER A 251 -15.15 12.10 8.54
CA SER A 251 -16.03 12.09 9.73
C SER A 251 -15.45 12.97 10.83
#